data_1a0f04670add35e1fa91a954f40d4235
#
_entry.id   1a0f04670add35e1fa91a954f40d4235
#
_cell.length_a   1.000
_cell.length_b   1.000
_cell.length_c   1.000
_cell.angle_alpha   90.00
_cell.angle_beta   90.00
_cell.angle_gamma   90.00
#
_symmetry.space_group_name_H-M   'P 1'
#
loop_
_entity.id
_entity.type
_entity.pdbx_description
1 polymer ?
#
loop_
_entity_poly.entity_id
_entity_poly.type
_entity_poly.pdbx_seq_one_letter_code
_entity_poly.pdbx_strand_id
1 'polypeptide(L)'
;IRDSPKGVTNRTEAIQHRLDNAGLERKIGKNQVRALRVMLSGSPEDMKRIRQAGQLDAWAKDSCGWLQKTFGKENVVSAVLHLDEKTPHIHATVVPITRGERRKAKLEREKNAQSGKRTYRTKKDRPRLCADDVMARDKLKAYQTTYAEAMAKYGLQRGVEGSEAKHISTQQYYREVFVRKNEIAKQVENLKEPVSYTHLRAHE
;
A
#
# COMPACT_ATOMS: atom_id res chain seq x y z
N ILE A 1 -6.82 9.72 13.46
CA ILE A 1 -7.52 8.90 14.45
C ILE A 1 -6.74 9.03 15.73
N ARG A 2 -7.30 9.71 16.71
CA ARG A 2 -6.65 9.94 18.00
C ARG A 2 -7.32 9.10 19.08
N ASP A 3 -6.89 7.88 19.20
CA ASP A 3 -6.92 7.17 20.48
C ASP A 3 -5.46 6.86 20.85
N SER A 4 -4.60 7.89 20.86
CA SER A 4 -3.24 7.73 21.35
C SER A 4 -3.28 7.50 22.85
N PRO A 5 -2.57 6.50 23.38
CA PRO A 5 -2.43 6.31 24.81
C PRO A 5 -1.93 7.58 25.50
N LYS A 6 -2.34 7.80 26.75
CA LYS A 6 -1.86 8.96 27.53
C LYS A 6 -0.33 8.98 27.57
N GLY A 7 0.28 10.11 27.23
CA GLY A 7 1.73 10.31 27.24
C GLY A 7 2.44 9.98 25.91
N VAL A 8 1.72 9.55 24.88
CA VAL A 8 2.30 9.32 23.54
C VAL A 8 2.13 10.57 22.69
N THR A 9 3.23 11.23 22.36
CA THR A 9 3.23 12.52 21.64
C THR A 9 3.63 12.37 20.18
N ASN A 10 4.39 11.35 19.85
CA ASN A 10 4.90 11.14 18.49
C ASN A 10 4.81 9.67 18.05
N ARG A 11 5.04 9.44 16.75
CA ARG A 11 4.96 8.13 16.11
C ARG A 11 5.97 7.12 16.68
N THR A 12 7.17 7.56 17.04
CA THR A 12 8.20 6.67 17.59
C THR A 12 7.79 6.16 18.96
N GLU A 13 7.25 7.03 19.81
CA GLU A 13 6.69 6.65 21.10
C GLU A 13 5.49 5.70 20.95
N ALA A 14 4.63 5.93 19.95
CA ALA A 14 3.50 5.03 19.68
C ALA A 14 3.96 3.63 19.28
N ILE A 15 5.00 3.53 18.46
CA ILE A 15 5.61 2.24 18.10
C ILE A 15 6.19 1.56 19.34
N GLN A 16 6.98 2.29 20.13
CA GLN A 16 7.61 1.75 21.33
C GLN A 16 6.57 1.31 22.35
N HIS A 17 5.58 2.15 22.63
CA HIS A 17 4.46 1.82 23.51
C HIS A 17 3.76 0.51 23.08
N ARG A 18 3.51 0.34 21.77
CA ARG A 18 2.89 -0.90 21.27
C ARG A 18 3.79 -2.12 21.47
N LEU A 19 5.10 -1.98 21.23
CA LEU A 19 6.06 -3.06 21.43
C LEU A 19 6.16 -3.49 22.89
N ASP A 20 6.20 -2.54 23.80
CA ASP A 20 6.30 -2.78 25.26
C ASP A 20 5.05 -3.48 25.81
N ASN A 21 3.88 -3.13 25.27
CA ASN A 21 2.59 -3.69 25.67
C ASN A 21 2.15 -4.91 24.82
N ALA A 22 3.02 -5.44 23.96
CA ALA A 22 2.69 -6.55 23.07
C ALA A 22 2.78 -7.93 23.72
N GLY A 23 3.33 -8.05 24.93
CA GLY A 23 3.60 -9.32 25.57
C GLY A 23 4.65 -10.15 24.83
N LEU A 24 5.65 -9.50 24.23
CA LEU A 24 6.73 -10.17 23.52
C LEU A 24 7.69 -10.82 24.54
N GLU A 25 7.79 -12.13 24.50
CA GLU A 25 8.72 -12.86 25.37
C GLU A 25 10.16 -12.85 24.83
N ARG A 26 10.33 -12.69 23.53
CA ARG A 26 11.61 -12.71 22.87
C ARG A 26 12.15 -11.30 22.71
N LYS A 27 13.42 -11.10 23.07
CA LYS A 27 14.14 -9.84 22.80
C LYS A 27 14.10 -9.49 21.31
N ILE A 28 13.77 -8.23 21.01
CA ILE A 28 13.77 -7.72 19.65
C ILE A 28 15.20 -7.62 19.14
N GLY A 29 15.49 -8.27 18.02
CA GLY A 29 16.80 -8.25 17.39
C GLY A 29 17.14 -6.88 16.80
N LYS A 30 18.44 -6.58 16.69
CA LYS A 30 18.94 -5.29 16.18
C LYS A 30 18.41 -4.97 14.76
N ASN A 31 18.31 -5.98 13.89
CA ASN A 31 17.89 -5.84 12.49
C ASN A 31 16.42 -6.21 12.26
N GLN A 32 15.63 -6.35 13.33
CA GLN A 32 14.23 -6.73 13.22
C GLN A 32 13.36 -5.51 12.86
N VAL A 33 12.50 -5.65 11.85
CA VAL A 33 11.53 -4.62 11.46
C VAL A 33 10.54 -4.38 12.58
N ARG A 34 10.50 -3.17 13.11
CA ARG A 34 9.64 -2.77 14.24
C ARG A 34 8.30 -2.22 13.80
N ALA A 35 8.26 -1.59 12.65
CA ALA A 35 7.04 -1.01 12.08
C ALA A 35 7.06 -1.08 10.56
N LEU A 36 5.87 -1.15 9.98
CA LEU A 36 5.61 -1.09 8.55
C LEU A 36 4.90 0.23 8.23
N ARG A 37 5.25 0.82 7.11
CA ARG A 37 4.51 1.96 6.56
C ARG A 37 3.56 1.44 5.49
N VAL A 38 2.29 1.76 5.63
CA VAL A 38 1.23 1.42 4.67
C VAL A 38 0.69 2.72 4.11
N MET A 39 0.64 2.83 2.78
CA MET A 39 0.03 3.96 2.09
C MET A 39 -1.26 3.47 1.43
N LEU A 40 -2.36 4.20 1.65
CA LEU A 40 -3.66 3.95 1.02
C LEU A 40 -4.05 5.16 0.19
N SER A 41 -4.43 4.92 -1.06
CA SER A 41 -4.93 5.93 -1.99
C SER A 41 -5.70 5.26 -3.13
N GLY A 42 -6.26 6.06 -4.03
CA GLY A 42 -6.80 5.64 -5.32
C GLY A 42 -6.05 6.33 -6.47
N SER A 43 -6.56 6.17 -7.70
CA SER A 43 -6.07 6.95 -8.83
C SER A 43 -6.29 8.46 -8.60
N PRO A 44 -5.50 9.35 -9.21
CA PRO A 44 -5.72 10.80 -9.07
C PRO A 44 -7.13 11.23 -9.45
N GLU A 45 -7.71 10.59 -10.46
CA GLU A 45 -9.07 10.85 -10.95
C GLU A 45 -10.12 10.41 -9.94
N ASP A 46 -9.95 9.23 -9.38
CA ASP A 46 -10.87 8.71 -8.35
C ASP A 46 -10.83 9.55 -7.08
N MET A 47 -9.65 9.90 -6.61
CA MET A 47 -9.48 10.71 -5.41
C MET A 47 -10.02 12.13 -5.61
N LYS A 48 -9.88 12.69 -6.82
CA LYS A 48 -10.51 13.96 -7.19
C LYS A 48 -12.03 13.86 -7.13
N ARG A 49 -12.61 12.79 -7.68
CA ARG A 49 -14.06 12.53 -7.66
C ARG A 49 -14.58 12.41 -6.22
N ILE A 50 -13.93 11.61 -5.38
CA ILE A 50 -14.28 11.42 -3.96
C ILE A 50 -14.22 12.76 -3.21
N ARG A 51 -13.20 13.59 -3.47
CA ARG A 51 -13.05 14.91 -2.86
C ARG A 51 -14.16 15.86 -3.29
N GLN A 52 -14.50 15.90 -4.59
CA GLN A 52 -15.58 16.74 -5.15
C GLN A 52 -16.95 16.32 -4.64
N ALA A 53 -17.16 15.03 -4.40
CA ALA A 53 -18.39 14.49 -3.81
C ALA A 53 -18.51 14.72 -2.29
N GLY A 54 -17.52 15.35 -1.64
CA GLY A 54 -17.52 15.55 -0.19
C GLY A 54 -17.36 14.26 0.63
N GLN A 55 -16.88 13.17 0.01
CA GLN A 55 -16.81 11.84 0.63
C GLN A 55 -15.43 11.51 1.21
N LEU A 56 -14.51 12.48 1.22
CA LEU A 56 -13.12 12.24 1.60
C LEU A 56 -12.98 11.77 3.06
N ASP A 57 -13.71 12.38 3.99
CA ASP A 57 -13.67 12.01 5.40
C ASP A 57 -14.28 10.63 5.64
N ALA A 58 -15.35 10.29 4.94
CA ALA A 58 -15.98 8.97 5.00
C ALA A 58 -15.02 7.90 4.47
N TRP A 59 -14.38 8.15 3.31
CA TRP A 59 -13.34 7.29 2.75
C TRP A 59 -12.16 7.10 3.73
N ALA A 60 -11.69 8.18 4.35
CA ALA A 60 -10.59 8.10 5.31
C ALA A 60 -10.97 7.27 6.54
N LYS A 61 -12.17 7.44 7.08
CA LYS A 61 -12.69 6.67 8.21
C LYS A 61 -12.78 5.18 7.87
N ASP A 62 -13.33 4.84 6.70
CA ASP A 62 -13.48 3.45 6.29
C ASP A 62 -12.13 2.79 5.96
N SER A 63 -11.21 3.54 5.35
CA SER A 63 -9.83 3.08 5.13
C SER A 63 -9.13 2.75 6.45
N CYS A 64 -9.32 3.56 7.47
CA CYS A 64 -8.82 3.28 8.81
C CYS A 64 -9.50 2.07 9.45
N GLY A 65 -10.80 1.90 9.25
CA GLY A 65 -11.54 0.70 9.68
C GLY A 65 -10.98 -0.57 9.02
N TRP A 66 -10.70 -0.52 7.72
CA TRP A 66 -10.07 -1.62 7.00
C TRP A 66 -8.66 -1.94 7.55
N LEU A 67 -7.83 -0.92 7.81
CA LEU A 67 -6.51 -1.11 8.42
C LEU A 67 -6.61 -1.83 9.77
N GLN A 68 -7.51 -1.38 10.63
CA GLN A 68 -7.72 -1.97 11.95
C GLN A 68 -8.22 -3.41 11.88
N LYS A 69 -9.11 -3.71 10.94
CA LYS A 69 -9.62 -5.07 10.70
C LYS A 69 -8.52 -5.99 10.16
N THR A 70 -7.67 -5.48 9.27
CA THR A 70 -6.64 -6.26 8.56
C THR A 70 -5.43 -6.54 9.44
N PHE A 71 -4.94 -5.53 10.17
CA PHE A 71 -3.70 -5.63 10.94
C PHE A 71 -3.91 -5.74 12.45
N GLY A 72 -5.14 -5.55 12.91
CA GLY A 72 -5.48 -5.45 14.33
C GLY A 72 -5.45 -4.01 14.83
N LYS A 73 -6.50 -3.61 15.56
CA LYS A 73 -6.68 -2.22 16.06
C LYS A 73 -5.46 -1.71 16.84
N GLU A 74 -4.90 -2.55 17.71
CA GLU A 74 -3.73 -2.21 18.54
C GLU A 74 -2.43 -2.06 17.74
N ASN A 75 -2.34 -2.72 16.59
CA ASN A 75 -1.15 -2.71 15.76
C ASN A 75 -1.07 -1.48 14.85
N VAL A 76 -2.21 -0.83 14.56
CA VAL A 76 -2.28 0.42 13.81
C VAL A 76 -2.04 1.58 14.76
N VAL A 77 -0.79 2.00 14.90
CA VAL A 77 -0.38 3.01 15.89
C VAL A 77 -0.49 4.45 15.41
N SER A 78 -0.60 4.66 14.10
CA SER A 78 -0.78 5.98 13.50
C SER A 78 -1.44 5.85 12.13
N ALA A 79 -2.34 6.78 11.80
CA ALA A 79 -2.86 6.97 10.45
C ALA A 79 -3.09 8.48 10.24
N VAL A 80 -2.47 9.03 9.21
CA VAL A 80 -2.50 10.46 8.88
C VAL A 80 -2.97 10.63 7.46
N LEU A 81 -4.00 11.44 7.26
CA LEU A 81 -4.49 11.85 5.94
C LEU A 81 -3.67 13.05 5.46
N HIS A 82 -3.03 12.92 4.32
CA HIS A 82 -2.28 13.96 3.64
C HIS A 82 -3.14 14.59 2.53
N LEU A 83 -3.24 15.91 2.56
CA LEU A 83 -4.05 16.73 1.64
C LEU A 83 -3.22 17.79 0.91
N ASP A 84 -1.97 17.89 1.24
CA ASP A 84 -0.97 18.84 0.74
C ASP A 84 -0.40 18.45 -0.63
N GLU A 85 -0.57 17.19 -1.02
CA GLU A 85 -0.19 16.70 -2.33
C GLU A 85 -1.39 16.67 -3.31
N LYS A 86 -1.12 16.48 -4.61
CA LYS A 86 -2.17 16.44 -5.65
C LYS A 86 -3.24 15.38 -5.40
N THR A 87 -2.81 14.24 -4.86
CA THR A 87 -3.69 13.09 -4.61
C THR A 87 -3.80 12.84 -3.12
N PRO A 88 -4.98 12.96 -2.51
CA PRO A 88 -5.19 12.61 -1.11
C PRO A 88 -4.77 11.18 -0.82
N HIS A 89 -4.04 10.97 0.24
CA HIS A 89 -3.58 9.64 0.63
C HIS A 89 -3.42 9.53 2.15
N ILE A 90 -3.49 8.31 2.65
CA ILE A 90 -3.30 8.00 4.07
C ILE A 90 -1.95 7.31 4.26
N HIS A 91 -1.12 7.85 5.13
CA HIS A 91 0.03 7.15 5.67
C HIS A 91 -0.31 6.52 7.01
N ALA A 92 -0.30 5.20 7.06
CA ALA A 92 -0.47 4.44 8.30
C ALA A 92 0.85 3.81 8.74
N THR A 93 1.00 3.68 10.06
CA THR A 93 2.11 2.96 10.68
C THR A 93 1.55 1.76 11.42
N VAL A 94 2.03 0.57 11.08
CA VAL A 94 1.59 -0.70 11.63
C VAL A 94 2.75 -1.41 12.28
N VAL A 95 2.59 -1.81 13.55
CA VAL A 95 3.56 -2.66 14.25
C VAL A 95 3.22 -4.12 13.94
N PRO A 96 4.11 -4.91 13.28
CA PRO A 96 3.77 -6.22 12.74
C PRO A 96 3.79 -7.30 13.83
N ILE A 97 2.89 -7.18 14.81
CA ILE A 97 2.73 -8.20 15.85
C ILE A 97 1.70 -9.21 15.38
N THR A 98 2.11 -10.46 15.33
CA THR A 98 1.29 -11.60 14.90
C THR A 98 1.25 -12.66 15.99
N ARG A 99 0.18 -13.45 16.01
CA ARG A 99 0.05 -14.67 16.84
C ARG A 99 0.12 -15.90 15.93
N GLY A 100 0.32 -17.06 16.54
CA GLY A 100 0.37 -18.32 15.81
C GLY A 100 1.77 -18.75 15.36
N GLU A 101 1.85 -19.78 14.56
CA GLU A 101 3.10 -20.38 14.10
C GLU A 101 3.78 -19.53 13.01
N ARG A 102 5.10 -19.45 13.02
CA ARG A 102 5.87 -18.82 11.95
C ARG A 102 5.65 -19.55 10.63
N ARG A 103 5.39 -18.81 9.54
CA ARG A 103 5.23 -19.37 8.20
C ARG A 103 6.41 -20.27 7.77
N LYS A 104 7.65 -19.82 8.01
CA LYS A 104 8.85 -20.62 7.74
C LYS A 104 8.88 -21.91 8.54
N ALA A 105 8.56 -21.85 9.84
CA ALA A 105 8.54 -23.03 10.69
C ALA A 105 7.43 -24.02 10.30
N LYS A 106 6.28 -23.52 9.82
CA LYS A 106 5.21 -24.35 9.29
C LYS A 106 5.66 -25.11 8.04
N LEU A 107 6.30 -24.41 7.09
CA LEU A 107 6.83 -25.00 5.86
C LEU A 107 7.94 -26.03 6.13
N GLU A 108 8.85 -25.74 7.07
CA GLU A 108 9.89 -26.68 7.50
C GLU A 108 9.30 -27.93 8.17
N ARG A 109 8.25 -27.76 8.98
CA ARG A 109 7.56 -28.87 9.62
C ARG A 109 6.87 -29.76 8.59
N GLU A 110 6.21 -29.17 7.58
CA GLU A 110 5.57 -29.91 6.49
C GLU A 110 6.62 -30.72 5.68
N LYS A 111 7.77 -30.08 5.34
CA LYS A 111 8.90 -30.75 4.68
C LYS A 111 9.49 -31.88 5.55
N ASN A 112 9.67 -31.65 6.85
CA ASN A 112 10.21 -32.63 7.77
C ASN A 112 9.25 -33.80 7.99
N ALA A 113 7.92 -33.55 8.02
CA ALA A 113 6.90 -34.60 8.08
C ALA A 113 6.96 -35.52 6.84
N GLN A 114 7.17 -34.94 5.65
CA GLN A 114 7.36 -35.69 4.40
C GLN A 114 8.66 -36.49 4.38
N SER A 115 9.71 -36.01 5.06
CA SER A 115 11.03 -36.66 5.12
C SER A 115 11.25 -37.56 6.34
N GLY A 116 10.24 -37.76 7.19
CA GLY A 116 10.32 -38.58 8.40
C GLY A 116 11.21 -38.00 9.52
N LYS A 117 11.63 -36.74 9.43
CA LYS A 117 12.46 -36.09 10.44
C LYS A 117 11.65 -35.62 11.65
N ARG A 118 12.20 -35.81 12.86
CA ARG A 118 11.57 -35.32 14.11
C ARG A 118 11.43 -33.80 14.08
N THR A 119 10.21 -33.31 14.36
CA THR A 119 9.90 -31.88 14.51
C THR A 119 9.74 -31.53 15.98
N TYR A 120 10.36 -30.44 16.41
CA TYR A 120 10.19 -29.93 17.76
C TYR A 120 8.80 -29.26 17.88
N ARG A 121 8.11 -29.49 19.03
CA ARG A 121 6.85 -28.80 19.36
C ARG A 121 7.11 -27.30 19.47
N THR A 122 6.56 -26.52 18.56
CA THR A 122 6.55 -25.05 18.65
C THR A 122 5.36 -24.60 19.46
N LYS A 123 5.59 -23.70 20.45
CA LYS A 123 4.52 -23.04 21.20
C LYS A 123 3.76 -22.13 20.25
N LYS A 124 2.49 -22.48 19.94
CA LYS A 124 1.74 -21.93 18.82
C LYS A 124 1.11 -20.55 19.09
N ASP A 125 0.95 -20.12 20.33
CA ASP A 125 0.04 -19.01 20.65
C ASP A 125 0.70 -17.82 21.37
N ARG A 126 1.93 -17.51 21.01
CA ARG A 126 2.64 -16.35 21.56
C ARG A 126 2.67 -15.19 20.59
N PRO A 127 2.47 -13.95 21.10
CA PRO A 127 2.68 -12.78 20.28
C PRO A 127 4.15 -12.68 19.87
N ARG A 128 4.38 -12.30 18.64
CA ARG A 128 5.72 -12.14 18.07
C ARG A 128 5.77 -11.02 17.05
N LEU A 129 6.87 -10.31 17.02
CA LEU A 129 7.14 -9.30 16.02
C LEU A 129 7.65 -9.99 14.75
N CYS A 130 6.86 -9.97 13.67
CA CYS A 130 7.20 -10.65 12.42
C CYS A 130 6.63 -9.93 11.19
N ALA A 131 7.46 -9.09 10.56
CA ALA A 131 7.09 -8.41 9.33
C ALA A 131 6.88 -9.36 8.15
N ASP A 132 7.69 -10.42 8.04
CA ASP A 132 7.60 -11.41 6.95
C ASP A 132 6.24 -12.10 6.88
N ASP A 133 5.61 -12.34 8.05
CA ASP A 133 4.29 -12.98 8.10
C ASP A 133 3.16 -12.00 7.71
N VAL A 134 3.36 -10.70 7.92
CA VAL A 134 2.42 -9.65 7.51
C VAL A 134 2.60 -9.32 6.03
N MET A 135 3.84 -9.25 5.55
CA MET A 135 4.20 -8.87 4.18
C MET A 135 4.38 -10.08 3.25
N ALA A 136 3.76 -11.22 3.58
CA ALA A 136 3.80 -12.39 2.71
C ALA A 136 3.11 -12.10 1.36
N ARG A 137 3.68 -12.59 0.27
CA ARG A 137 3.23 -12.29 -1.11
C ARG A 137 1.74 -12.55 -1.36
N ASP A 138 1.24 -13.66 -0.83
CA ASP A 138 -0.18 -14.03 -0.84
C ASP A 138 -1.05 -13.02 -0.09
N LYS A 139 -0.60 -12.56 1.08
CA LYS A 139 -1.29 -11.55 1.87
C LYS A 139 -1.30 -10.18 1.19
N LEU A 140 -0.19 -9.78 0.57
CA LEU A 140 -0.14 -8.52 -0.17
C LEU A 140 -1.17 -8.47 -1.30
N LYS A 141 -1.34 -9.59 -2.03
CA LYS A 141 -2.40 -9.71 -3.04
C LYS A 141 -3.79 -9.62 -2.42
N ALA A 142 -4.01 -10.34 -1.31
CA ALA A 142 -5.28 -10.31 -0.58
C ALA A 142 -5.60 -8.91 -0.04
N TYR A 143 -4.61 -8.15 0.45
CA TYR A 143 -4.81 -6.78 0.93
C TYR A 143 -5.31 -5.86 -0.17
N GLN A 144 -4.77 -5.96 -1.39
CA GLN A 144 -5.24 -5.17 -2.52
C GLN A 144 -6.69 -5.50 -2.88
N THR A 145 -7.05 -6.80 -2.89
CA THR A 145 -8.42 -7.25 -3.19
C THR A 145 -9.40 -6.78 -2.13
N THR A 146 -9.13 -7.07 -0.86
CA THR A 146 -10.04 -6.73 0.24
C THR A 146 -10.15 -5.23 0.49
N TYR A 147 -9.09 -4.46 0.18
CA TYR A 147 -9.18 -3.00 0.22
C TYR A 147 -10.07 -2.46 -0.90
N ALA A 148 -9.91 -2.95 -2.13
CA ALA A 148 -10.76 -2.56 -3.24
C ALA A 148 -12.24 -2.91 -3.00
N GLU A 149 -12.51 -4.09 -2.46
CA GLU A 149 -13.87 -4.50 -2.06
C GLU A 149 -14.46 -3.55 -1.01
N ALA A 150 -13.69 -3.23 0.04
CA ALA A 150 -14.13 -2.32 1.09
C ALA A 150 -14.37 -0.89 0.59
N MET A 151 -13.63 -0.46 -0.43
CA MET A 151 -13.69 0.90 -1.01
C MET A 151 -14.53 0.97 -2.29
N ALA A 152 -15.15 -0.12 -2.73
CA ALA A 152 -15.98 -0.17 -3.94
C ALA A 152 -17.12 0.86 -3.93
N LYS A 153 -17.70 1.17 -2.76
CA LYS A 153 -18.72 2.20 -2.59
C LYS A 153 -18.26 3.62 -2.95
N TYR A 154 -16.96 3.86 -2.98
CA TYR A 154 -16.35 5.10 -3.46
C TYR A 154 -15.93 5.01 -4.94
N GLY A 155 -16.24 3.90 -5.62
CA GLY A 155 -15.86 3.65 -7.00
C GLY A 155 -14.39 3.27 -7.18
N LEU A 156 -13.66 2.97 -6.10
CA LEU A 156 -12.29 2.49 -6.21
C LEU A 156 -12.27 1.04 -6.67
N GLN A 157 -11.37 0.74 -7.60
CA GLN A 157 -11.19 -0.58 -8.16
C GLN A 157 -9.79 -1.10 -7.86
N ARG A 158 -9.67 -2.41 -7.84
CA ARG A 158 -8.37 -3.06 -7.74
C ARG A 158 -7.56 -2.78 -9.01
N GLY A 159 -6.26 -2.51 -8.85
CA GLY A 159 -5.34 -2.49 -9.98
C GLY A 159 -5.30 -3.84 -10.70
N VAL A 160 -4.97 -3.81 -11.99
CA VAL A 160 -4.93 -4.99 -12.86
C VAL A 160 -3.88 -5.98 -12.33
N GLU A 161 -4.33 -7.22 -12.06
CA GLU A 161 -3.44 -8.28 -11.61
C GLU A 161 -2.54 -8.72 -12.77
N GLY A 162 -1.24 -8.84 -12.51
CA GLY A 162 -0.27 -9.19 -13.55
C GLY A 162 0.10 -8.04 -14.49
N SER A 163 -0.31 -6.80 -14.18
CA SER A 163 0.12 -5.62 -14.92
C SER A 163 1.64 -5.60 -15.05
N GLU A 164 2.15 -5.35 -16.25
CA GLU A 164 3.59 -5.15 -16.51
C GLU A 164 4.11 -3.80 -15.99
N ALA A 165 3.24 -2.98 -15.40
CA ALA A 165 3.60 -1.71 -14.79
C ALA A 165 4.65 -1.93 -13.71
N LYS A 166 5.88 -1.53 -13.99
CA LYS A 166 7.00 -1.59 -13.06
C LYS A 166 6.99 -0.34 -12.19
N HIS A 167 7.37 -0.50 -10.92
CA HIS A 167 7.64 0.64 -10.08
C HIS A 167 8.85 1.40 -10.65
N ILE A 168 8.60 2.59 -11.18
CA ILE A 168 9.64 3.51 -11.63
C ILE A 168 9.84 4.59 -10.57
N SER A 169 11.08 5.06 -10.40
CA SER A 169 11.34 6.16 -9.48
C SER A 169 10.62 7.43 -9.97
N THR A 170 10.24 8.31 -9.05
CA THR A 170 9.61 9.60 -9.38
C THR A 170 10.42 10.38 -10.40
N GLN A 171 11.76 10.35 -10.31
CA GLN A 171 12.66 11.01 -11.22
C GLN A 171 12.61 10.40 -12.64
N GLN A 172 12.53 9.07 -12.73
CA GLN A 172 12.40 8.38 -14.01
C GLN A 172 11.03 8.65 -14.64
N TYR A 173 9.96 8.63 -13.84
CA TYR A 173 8.61 8.98 -14.29
C TYR A 173 8.56 10.38 -14.92
N TYR A 174 9.11 11.40 -14.26
CA TYR A 174 9.12 12.76 -14.82
C TYR A 174 9.95 12.88 -16.09
N ARG A 175 11.05 12.14 -16.22
CA ARG A 175 11.82 12.08 -17.46
C ARG A 175 10.99 11.51 -18.61
N GLU A 176 10.31 10.39 -18.38
CA GLU A 176 9.46 9.75 -19.39
C GLU A 176 8.27 10.62 -19.79
N VAL A 177 7.63 11.29 -18.83
CA VAL A 177 6.55 12.26 -19.09
C VAL A 177 7.05 13.44 -19.90
N PHE A 178 8.25 13.97 -19.61
CA PHE A 178 8.85 15.08 -20.36
C PHE A 178 9.17 14.68 -21.80
N VAL A 179 9.75 13.51 -22.02
CA VAL A 179 10.03 12.97 -23.36
C VAL A 179 8.74 12.83 -24.16
N ARG A 180 7.74 12.15 -23.58
CA ARG A 180 6.43 11.95 -24.24
C ARG A 180 5.72 13.27 -24.57
N LYS A 181 5.79 14.25 -23.67
CA LYS A 181 5.24 15.60 -23.92
C LYS A 181 5.90 16.26 -25.13
N ASN A 182 7.23 16.16 -25.25
CA ASN A 182 7.98 16.77 -26.37
C ASN A 182 7.70 16.04 -27.70
N GLU A 183 7.53 14.72 -27.68
CA GLU A 183 7.12 13.94 -28.85
C GLU A 183 5.73 14.33 -29.33
N ILE A 184 4.76 14.43 -28.43
CA ILE A 184 3.40 14.89 -28.76
C ILE A 184 3.43 16.34 -29.32
N ALA A 185 4.21 17.22 -28.70
CA ALA A 185 4.34 18.60 -29.22
C ALA A 185 4.87 18.64 -30.65
N LYS A 186 5.90 17.83 -30.98
CA LYS A 186 6.41 17.69 -32.34
C LYS A 186 5.38 17.14 -33.32
N GLN A 187 4.61 16.12 -32.89
CA GLN A 187 3.55 15.55 -33.72
C GLN A 187 2.45 16.58 -34.02
N VAL A 188 2.05 17.37 -33.02
CA VAL A 188 1.07 18.45 -33.19
C VAL A 188 1.60 19.55 -34.12
N GLU A 189 2.89 19.88 -34.05
CA GLU A 189 3.52 20.87 -34.94
C GLU A 189 3.55 20.37 -36.37
N ASN A 190 3.94 19.11 -36.60
CA ASN A 190 3.93 18.49 -37.93
C ASN A 190 2.52 18.40 -38.53
N LEU A 191 1.48 18.22 -37.70
CA LEU A 191 0.07 18.23 -38.15
C LEU A 191 -0.46 19.63 -38.45
N LYS A 192 0.23 20.70 -38.01
CA LYS A 192 -0.11 22.09 -38.28
C LYS A 192 0.54 22.63 -39.54
N GLU A 193 1.50 21.91 -40.15
CA GLU A 193 2.02 22.30 -41.44
C GLU A 193 0.87 22.34 -42.45
N PRO A 194 0.69 23.49 -43.16
CA PRO A 194 -0.44 23.66 -44.05
C PRO A 194 -0.33 22.64 -45.18
N VAL A 195 -1.40 21.85 -45.36
CA VAL A 195 -1.58 21.04 -46.57
C VAL A 195 -1.55 22.02 -47.73
N SER A 196 -0.43 22.00 -48.45
CA SER A 196 -0.27 22.76 -49.72
C SER A 196 -1.32 22.22 -50.69
N TYR A 197 -2.40 22.98 -50.88
CA TYR A 197 -3.34 22.74 -51.96
C TYR A 197 -2.64 22.98 -53.26
N THR A 198 -2.05 21.98 -53.86
CA THR A 198 -1.68 22.00 -55.25
C THR A 198 -2.95 22.05 -56.10
N HIS A 199 -3.15 23.14 -56.77
CA HIS A 199 -4.19 23.41 -57.72
C HIS A 199 -4.50 22.21 -58.63
N LEU A 200 -5.71 21.65 -58.50
CA LEU A 200 -6.36 21.00 -59.63
C LEU A 200 -6.79 22.11 -60.61
N ARG A 201 -5.96 22.36 -61.61
CA ARG A 201 -6.42 23.06 -62.82
C ARG A 201 -7.41 22.15 -63.52
N ALA A 202 -8.66 22.59 -63.56
CA ALA A 202 -9.63 22.09 -64.52
C ALA A 202 -9.14 22.43 -65.91
N HIS A 203 -8.95 21.44 -66.73
CA HIS A 203 -8.87 21.62 -68.16
C HIS A 203 -10.26 21.68 -68.73
N GLU A 204 -10.62 22.84 -69.30
CA GLU A 204 -11.66 23.00 -70.29
C GLU A 204 -11.28 22.22 -71.56
#